data_cdfbfac125053b86c67a4307bf158356
#
_entry.id   cdfbfac125053b86c67a4307bf158356
#
_cell.length_a   1.000
_cell.length_b   1.000
_cell.length_c   1.000
_cell.angle_alpha   90.00
_cell.angle_beta   90.00
_cell.angle_gamma   90.00
#
_symmetry.space_group_name_H-M   'P 1'
#
loop_
_entity.id
_entity.type
_entity.pdbx_description
1 polymer ?
#
loop_
_entity_poly.entity_id
_entity_poly.type
_entity_poly.pdbx_seq_one_letter_code
_entity_poly.pdbx_strand_id
1 'polypeptide(L)'
;MSNNIDNQLKPLSPDYVGAYLGTGIQLYNLLEWTLKQTGKADITVLTFSISEEFIRKVWQLKEKGLIRNITVILDFKAIQKTHNIMRFAGNVFTEMYYAKTHAKLVLIENDLHNISIVGSQNFTRGNREENGIIMNDPSVFVTYKTEIERIKYQSVKYGI
;
A
#
# COMPACT_ATOMS: atom_id res chain seq x y z
N MET A 1 15.92 4.27 -16.94
CA MET A 1 14.47 4.37 -17.26
C MET A 1 13.91 5.46 -16.36
N SER A 2 13.51 6.60 -16.92
CA SER A 2 12.79 7.61 -16.16
C SER A 2 11.51 6.95 -15.64
N ASN A 3 11.33 6.96 -14.32
CA ASN A 3 10.11 6.43 -13.72
C ASN A 3 8.91 7.18 -14.33
N ASN A 4 8.01 6.44 -14.94
CA ASN A 4 6.77 6.98 -15.50
C ASN A 4 5.95 7.80 -14.45
N ILE A 5 6.26 7.59 -13.18
CA ILE A 5 5.71 8.31 -12.03
C ILE A 5 6.07 9.80 -12.07
N ASP A 6 7.34 10.14 -12.26
CA ASP A 6 7.81 11.54 -12.23
C ASP A 6 7.28 12.38 -13.42
N ASN A 7 6.79 11.71 -14.46
CA ASN A 7 6.14 12.38 -15.59
C ASN A 7 4.68 12.76 -15.32
N GLN A 8 4.03 12.09 -14.39
CA GLN A 8 2.60 12.28 -14.11
C GLN A 8 2.34 12.91 -12.75
N LEU A 9 3.16 12.62 -11.76
CA LEU A 9 3.01 13.12 -10.39
C LEU A 9 4.05 14.20 -10.10
N LYS A 10 3.60 15.25 -9.41
CA LYS A 10 4.47 16.31 -8.88
C LYS A 10 4.88 15.95 -7.44
N PRO A 11 5.96 16.56 -6.92
CA PRO A 11 6.32 16.41 -5.52
C PRO A 11 5.15 16.67 -4.58
N LEU A 12 5.08 15.89 -3.50
CA LEU A 12 4.04 16.03 -2.49
C LEU A 12 4.12 17.40 -1.81
N SER A 13 2.97 18.02 -1.65
CA SER A 13 2.78 19.26 -0.89
C SER A 13 1.56 19.13 0.01
N PRO A 14 1.32 20.01 0.98
CA PRO A 14 0.05 20.07 1.68
C PRO A 14 -1.11 20.18 0.68
N ASP A 15 -2.22 19.48 0.95
CA ASP A 15 -3.42 19.43 0.10
C ASP A 15 -3.16 18.92 -1.33
N TYR A 16 -2.05 18.19 -1.54
CA TYR A 16 -1.72 17.63 -2.84
C TYR A 16 -2.72 16.58 -3.28
N VAL A 17 -3.15 16.69 -4.53
CA VAL A 17 -3.91 15.66 -5.25
C VAL A 17 -3.24 15.42 -6.59
N GLY A 18 -2.81 14.20 -6.83
CA GLY A 18 -2.22 13.78 -8.10
C GLY A 18 -2.91 12.53 -8.64
N ALA A 19 -3.03 12.43 -9.94
CA ALA A 19 -3.60 11.28 -10.63
C ALA A 19 -2.58 10.66 -11.57
N TYR A 20 -2.67 9.37 -11.78
CA TYR A 20 -1.89 8.64 -12.76
C TYR A 20 -2.73 7.62 -13.53
N LEU A 21 -2.34 7.38 -14.77
CA LEU A 21 -2.88 6.33 -15.63
C LEU A 21 -1.74 5.80 -16.50
N GLY A 22 -1.55 4.52 -16.54
CA GLY A 22 -0.55 3.93 -17.43
C GLY A 22 -0.17 2.50 -17.10
N THR A 23 0.58 1.91 -18.02
CA THR A 23 1.30 0.65 -17.77
C THR A 23 2.64 0.93 -17.10
N GLY A 24 3.13 -0.02 -16.32
CA GLY A 24 4.47 0.07 -15.72
C GLY A 24 4.59 0.91 -14.45
N ILE A 25 3.53 1.58 -14.00
CA ILE A 25 3.47 2.17 -12.67
C ILE A 25 3.03 1.08 -11.70
N GLN A 26 3.97 0.51 -10.98
CA GLN A 26 3.68 -0.50 -9.97
C GLN A 26 3.42 0.16 -8.62
N LEU A 27 2.48 -0.38 -7.86
CA LEU A 27 2.06 0.22 -6.58
C LEU A 27 3.22 0.26 -5.56
N TYR A 28 4.13 -0.72 -5.60
CA TYR A 28 5.32 -0.70 -4.73
C TYR A 28 6.34 0.39 -5.13
N ASN A 29 6.40 0.78 -6.42
CA ASN A 29 7.22 1.92 -6.85
C ASN A 29 6.61 3.25 -6.38
N LEU A 30 5.28 3.33 -6.39
CA LEU A 30 4.54 4.48 -5.87
C LEU A 30 4.73 4.62 -4.35
N LEU A 31 4.71 3.49 -3.64
CA LEU A 31 5.01 3.45 -2.21
C LEU A 31 6.43 3.96 -1.92
N GLU A 32 7.44 3.49 -2.65
CA GLU A 32 8.82 3.97 -2.50
C GLU A 32 8.94 5.46 -2.82
N TRP A 33 8.33 5.90 -3.92
CA TRP A 33 8.33 7.31 -4.33
C TRP A 33 7.72 8.21 -3.24
N THR A 34 6.64 7.78 -2.62
CA THR A 34 5.99 8.50 -1.52
C THR A 34 6.90 8.54 -0.29
N LEU A 35 7.43 7.39 0.13
CA LEU A 35 8.26 7.29 1.34
C LEU A 35 9.57 8.06 1.25
N LYS A 36 10.14 8.22 0.06
CA LYS A 36 11.31 9.09 -0.16
C LYS A 36 11.02 10.57 0.14
N GLN A 37 9.77 10.99 0.05
CA GLN A 37 9.34 12.37 0.30
C GLN A 37 8.83 12.56 1.74
N THR A 38 8.09 11.58 2.27
CA THR A 38 7.52 11.68 3.62
C THR A 38 8.50 11.29 4.72
N GLY A 39 9.51 10.49 4.38
CA GLY A 39 10.37 9.84 5.35
C GLY A 39 9.70 8.62 5.99
N LYS A 40 10.29 8.16 7.10
CA LYS A 40 9.84 6.97 7.84
C LYS A 40 8.38 7.08 8.27
N ALA A 41 7.58 6.06 7.95
CA ALA A 41 6.14 6.09 8.19
C ALA A 41 5.57 4.71 8.57
N ASP A 42 4.34 4.74 9.08
CA ASP A 42 3.49 3.55 9.20
C ASP A 42 2.64 3.40 7.94
N ILE A 43 2.49 2.15 7.50
CA ILE A 43 1.80 1.81 6.26
C ILE A 43 0.64 0.88 6.55
N THR A 44 -0.51 1.17 5.97
CA THR A 44 -1.64 0.24 5.93
C THR A 44 -2.03 -0.04 4.48
N VAL A 45 -2.11 -1.31 4.14
CA VAL A 45 -2.44 -1.79 2.80
C VAL A 45 -3.72 -2.59 2.85
N LEU A 46 -4.68 -2.21 2.02
CA LEU A 46 -5.90 -2.98 1.76
C LEU A 46 -5.85 -3.39 0.29
N THR A 47 -5.84 -4.69 0.02
CA THR A 47 -5.71 -5.19 -1.36
C THR A 47 -6.37 -6.57 -1.52
N PHE A 48 -6.78 -6.88 -2.73
CA PHE A 48 -7.30 -8.21 -3.03
C PHE A 48 -6.18 -9.27 -3.03
N SER A 49 -5.02 -8.96 -3.56
CA SER A 49 -3.89 -9.91 -3.66
C SER A 49 -2.54 -9.21 -3.57
N ILE A 50 -1.52 -9.97 -3.21
CA ILE A 50 -0.12 -9.53 -3.16
C ILE A 50 0.79 -10.52 -3.91
N SER A 51 1.95 -10.05 -4.35
CA SER A 51 3.00 -10.87 -4.94
C SER A 51 4.22 -10.97 -4.02
N GLU A 52 5.05 -11.98 -4.26
CA GLU A 52 6.34 -12.10 -3.58
C GLU A 52 7.25 -10.88 -3.87
N GLU A 53 7.21 -10.34 -5.08
CA GLU A 53 7.97 -9.15 -5.46
C GLU A 53 7.60 -7.95 -4.58
N PHE A 54 6.30 -7.76 -4.29
CA PHE A 54 5.85 -6.72 -3.36
C PHE A 54 6.42 -6.94 -1.96
N ILE A 55 6.36 -8.17 -1.43
CA ILE A 55 6.88 -8.48 -0.09
C ILE A 55 8.39 -8.20 -0.02
N ARG A 56 9.15 -8.58 -1.04
CA ARG A 56 10.59 -8.30 -1.14
C ARG A 56 10.87 -6.80 -1.16
N LYS A 57 10.06 -6.03 -1.90
CA LYS A 57 10.18 -4.58 -1.93
C LYS A 57 9.91 -3.94 -0.57
N VAL A 58 8.86 -4.38 0.12
CA VAL A 58 8.56 -3.93 1.49
C VAL A 58 9.72 -4.24 2.44
N TRP A 59 10.26 -5.46 2.36
CA TRP A 59 11.43 -5.82 3.15
C TRP A 59 12.62 -4.87 2.91
N GLN A 60 12.94 -4.59 1.65
CA GLN A 60 14.00 -3.64 1.28
C GLN A 60 13.74 -2.22 1.85
N LEU A 61 12.49 -1.74 1.80
CA LEU A 61 12.13 -0.43 2.34
C LEU A 61 12.23 -0.39 3.88
N LYS A 62 11.94 -1.49 4.56
CA LYS A 62 12.17 -1.64 6.00
C LYS A 62 13.66 -1.59 6.34
N GLU A 63 14.49 -2.34 5.61
CA GLU A 63 15.95 -2.33 5.78
C GLU A 63 16.56 -0.92 5.56
N LYS A 64 15.99 -0.14 4.65
CA LYS A 64 16.35 1.27 4.43
C LYS A 64 15.83 2.21 5.52
N GLY A 65 15.07 1.72 6.49
CA GLY A 65 14.50 2.52 7.58
C GLY A 65 13.33 3.42 7.17
N LEU A 66 12.71 3.17 6.01
CA LEU A 66 11.59 3.97 5.49
C LEU A 66 10.22 3.47 5.98
N ILE A 67 10.13 2.25 6.46
CA ILE A 67 8.89 1.69 7.03
C ILE A 67 9.12 1.38 8.50
N ARG A 68 8.27 1.95 9.36
CA ARG A 68 8.24 1.64 10.80
C ARG A 68 7.39 0.41 11.05
N ASN A 69 6.12 0.46 10.69
CA ASN A 69 5.19 -0.66 10.75
C ASN A 69 4.42 -0.79 9.43
N ILE A 70 4.05 -2.00 9.07
CA ILE A 70 3.16 -2.26 7.95
C ILE A 70 2.09 -3.28 8.31
N THR A 71 0.84 -2.87 8.14
CA THR A 71 -0.35 -3.70 8.28
C THR A 71 -0.91 -4.01 6.90
N VAL A 72 -1.17 -5.28 6.62
CA VAL A 72 -1.74 -5.71 5.33
C VAL A 72 -3.06 -6.44 5.56
N ILE A 73 -4.08 -6.02 4.85
CA ILE A 73 -5.41 -6.65 4.85
C ILE A 73 -5.66 -7.23 3.46
N LEU A 74 -5.82 -8.53 3.38
CA LEU A 74 -5.99 -9.30 2.16
C LEU A 74 -7.40 -9.87 2.04
N ASP A 75 -7.88 -10.05 0.81
CA ASP A 75 -9.09 -10.82 0.58
C ASP A 75 -8.89 -12.30 0.93
N PHE A 76 -9.91 -12.94 1.49
CA PHE A 76 -9.87 -14.38 1.81
C PHE A 76 -9.53 -15.26 0.60
N LYS A 77 -9.96 -14.88 -0.61
CA LYS A 77 -9.68 -15.62 -1.83
C LYS A 77 -8.20 -15.59 -2.23
N ALA A 78 -7.45 -14.59 -1.74
CA ALA A 78 -6.02 -14.50 -1.99
C ALA A 78 -5.20 -15.55 -1.22
N ILE A 79 -5.72 -16.11 -0.15
CA ILE A 79 -5.03 -17.09 0.70
C ILE A 79 -4.53 -18.27 -0.13
N GLN A 80 -5.36 -18.82 -1.01
CA GLN A 80 -4.98 -19.99 -1.83
C GLN A 80 -3.83 -19.69 -2.79
N LYS A 81 -3.81 -18.47 -3.37
CA LYS A 81 -2.78 -18.05 -4.33
C LYS A 81 -1.49 -17.64 -3.64
N THR A 82 -1.56 -17.22 -2.38
CA THR A 82 -0.43 -16.68 -1.64
C THR A 82 0.13 -17.64 -0.60
N HIS A 83 -0.41 -18.85 -0.48
CA HIS A 83 -0.04 -19.82 0.55
C HIS A 83 1.49 -20.02 0.66
N ASN A 84 2.17 -20.16 -0.46
CA ASN A 84 3.62 -20.40 -0.49
C ASN A 84 4.45 -19.19 -0.03
N ILE A 85 3.90 -17.98 -0.08
CA ILE A 85 4.59 -16.75 0.29
C ILE A 85 4.18 -16.22 1.66
N MET A 86 3.17 -16.81 2.29
CA MET A 86 2.59 -16.29 3.55
C MET A 86 3.56 -16.32 4.70
N ARG A 87 4.42 -17.35 4.80
CA ARG A 87 5.45 -17.43 5.82
C ARG A 87 6.45 -16.29 5.68
N PHE A 88 6.86 -15.98 4.46
CA PHE A 88 7.74 -14.85 4.17
C PHE A 88 7.04 -13.52 4.51
N ALA A 89 5.79 -13.36 4.08
CA ALA A 89 4.99 -12.19 4.41
C ALA A 89 4.87 -11.96 5.92
N GLY A 90 4.62 -13.01 6.69
CA GLY A 90 4.53 -12.95 8.16
C GLY A 90 5.83 -12.49 8.84
N ASN A 91 6.98 -12.71 8.21
CA ASN A 91 8.27 -12.21 8.73
C ASN A 91 8.54 -10.74 8.33
N VAL A 92 7.88 -10.25 7.29
CA VAL A 92 8.10 -8.89 6.76
C VAL A 92 7.07 -7.90 7.28
N PHE A 93 5.80 -8.29 7.30
CA PHE A 93 4.71 -7.43 7.74
C PHE A 93 4.58 -7.44 9.28
N THR A 94 4.22 -6.30 9.83
CA THR A 94 3.99 -6.16 11.27
C THR A 94 2.70 -6.87 11.67
N GLU A 95 1.64 -6.70 10.86
CA GLU A 95 0.36 -7.35 11.06
C GLU A 95 -0.27 -7.74 9.72
N MET A 96 -1.02 -8.82 9.71
CA MET A 96 -1.78 -9.29 8.56
C MET A 96 -3.19 -9.69 8.98
N TYR A 97 -4.15 -9.36 8.13
CA TYR A 97 -5.56 -9.69 8.32
C TYR A 97 -6.17 -10.23 7.03
N TYR A 98 -7.19 -11.07 7.19
CA TYR A 98 -8.02 -11.54 6.10
C TYR A 98 -9.44 -11.01 6.23
N ALA A 99 -9.92 -10.39 5.18
CA ALA A 99 -11.25 -9.82 5.11
C ALA A 99 -11.91 -10.12 3.76
N LYS A 100 -13.19 -9.86 3.66
CA LYS A 100 -13.89 -9.87 2.38
C LYS A 100 -13.75 -8.49 1.75
N THR A 101 -12.79 -8.30 0.87
CA THR A 101 -12.49 -7.00 0.27
C THR A 101 -12.01 -7.09 -1.18
N HIS A 102 -12.42 -6.14 -1.99
CA HIS A 102 -11.89 -5.92 -3.35
C HIS A 102 -11.24 -4.54 -3.49
N ALA A 103 -11.18 -3.78 -2.40
CA ALA A 103 -10.56 -2.46 -2.38
C ALA A 103 -9.04 -2.54 -2.58
N LYS A 104 -8.47 -1.48 -3.15
CA LYS A 104 -7.03 -1.27 -3.31
C LYS A 104 -6.72 0.11 -2.76
N LEU A 105 -6.11 0.13 -1.59
CA LEU A 105 -5.86 1.33 -0.82
C LEU A 105 -4.55 1.21 -0.07
N VAL A 106 -3.77 2.28 -0.06
CA VAL A 106 -2.60 2.44 0.79
C VAL A 106 -2.76 3.69 1.63
N LEU A 107 -2.59 3.56 2.93
CA LEU A 107 -2.44 4.69 3.84
C LEU A 107 -1.00 4.77 4.33
N ILE A 108 -0.45 5.97 4.31
CA ILE A 108 0.92 6.25 4.77
C ILE A 108 0.84 7.40 5.76
N GLU A 109 1.27 7.17 6.99
CA GLU A 109 1.20 8.19 8.04
C GLU A 109 2.48 8.32 8.85
N ASN A 110 2.81 9.54 9.19
CA ASN A 110 3.77 9.93 10.21
C ASN A 110 3.33 11.25 10.84
N ASP A 111 4.18 11.84 11.65
CA ASP A 111 3.85 13.09 12.38
C ASP A 111 3.52 14.28 11.46
N LEU A 112 3.97 14.24 10.20
CA LEU A 112 3.85 15.36 9.25
C LEU A 112 2.94 15.06 8.05
N HIS A 113 2.61 13.80 7.79
CA HIS A 113 1.94 13.40 6.55
C HIS A 113 0.81 12.39 6.80
N ASN A 114 -0.28 12.56 6.05
CA ASN A 114 -1.43 11.66 5.99
C ASN A 114 -1.78 11.41 4.52
N ILE A 115 -1.12 10.44 3.90
CA ILE A 115 -1.24 10.16 2.47
C ILE A 115 -2.17 8.97 2.25
N SER A 116 -3.09 9.14 1.30
CA SER A 116 -3.95 8.08 0.79
C SER A 116 -3.65 7.83 -0.68
N ILE A 117 -3.44 6.57 -1.06
CA ILE A 117 -3.30 6.14 -2.46
C ILE A 117 -4.45 5.18 -2.75
N VAL A 118 -5.30 5.55 -3.69
CA VAL A 118 -6.48 4.80 -4.11
C VAL A 118 -6.38 4.50 -5.59
N GLY A 119 -6.58 3.25 -5.99
CA GLY A 119 -6.47 2.91 -7.39
C GLY A 119 -7.05 1.57 -7.78
N SER A 120 -6.81 1.19 -9.01
CA SER A 120 -7.25 -0.09 -9.58
C SER A 120 -6.29 -1.25 -9.28
N GLN A 121 -5.05 -0.96 -8.88
CA GLN A 121 -3.97 -1.93 -8.78
C GLN A 121 -4.03 -2.76 -7.50
N ASN A 122 -3.81 -4.07 -7.65
CA ASN A 122 -3.36 -4.91 -6.55
C ASN A 122 -1.85 -4.73 -6.31
N PHE A 123 -1.36 -5.20 -5.18
CA PHE A 123 0.08 -5.28 -4.90
C PHE A 123 0.73 -6.49 -5.59
N THR A 124 0.50 -6.57 -6.89
CA THR A 124 1.07 -7.57 -7.79
C THR A 124 1.75 -6.86 -8.96
N ARG A 125 2.66 -7.55 -9.63
CA ARG A 125 3.20 -7.06 -10.88
C ARG A 125 2.14 -7.22 -11.98
N GLY A 126 1.85 -6.14 -12.69
CA GLY A 126 0.92 -6.14 -13.81
C GLY A 126 1.48 -5.39 -15.01
N ASN A 127 1.00 -5.74 -16.19
CA ASN A 127 1.33 -5.06 -17.45
C ASN A 127 0.05 -4.58 -18.15
N ARG A 128 -0.87 -4.04 -17.35
CA ARG A 128 -2.13 -3.46 -17.80
C ARG A 128 -2.11 -1.96 -17.56
N GLU A 129 -3.01 -1.26 -18.26
CA GLU A 129 -3.31 0.12 -17.87
C GLU A 129 -3.97 0.12 -16.49
N GLU A 130 -3.35 0.82 -15.56
CA GLU A 130 -3.82 0.99 -14.20
C GLU A 130 -3.91 2.47 -13.87
N ASN A 131 -4.84 2.82 -13.02
CA ASN A 131 -5.04 4.20 -12.60
C ASN A 131 -5.07 4.34 -11.09
N GLY A 132 -4.86 5.56 -10.63
CA GLY A 132 -5.03 5.88 -9.22
C GLY A 132 -4.91 7.36 -8.93
N ILE A 133 -5.20 7.68 -7.69
CA ILE A 133 -5.09 9.01 -7.13
C ILE A 133 -4.25 8.92 -5.85
N ILE A 134 -3.32 9.84 -5.70
CA ILE A 134 -2.58 10.05 -4.47
C ILE A 134 -3.00 11.38 -3.85
N MET A 135 -3.31 11.39 -2.57
CA MET A 135 -3.81 12.56 -1.85
C MET A 135 -3.06 12.75 -0.54
N ASN A 136 -2.62 13.98 -0.29
CA ASN A 136 -2.12 14.43 1.00
C ASN A 136 -3.22 15.27 1.68
N ASP A 137 -4.26 14.60 2.15
CA ASP A 137 -5.45 15.20 2.74
C ASP A 137 -5.82 14.47 4.05
N PRO A 138 -5.66 15.13 5.22
CA PRO A 138 -5.97 14.53 6.51
C PRO A 138 -7.42 14.08 6.66
N SER A 139 -8.39 14.77 6.06
CA SER A 139 -9.81 14.41 6.20
C SER A 139 -10.16 13.14 5.43
N VAL A 140 -9.64 13.00 4.21
CA VAL A 140 -9.75 11.77 3.41
C VAL A 140 -9.06 10.61 4.12
N PHE A 141 -7.85 10.85 4.62
CA PHE A 141 -7.07 9.85 5.34
C PHE A 141 -7.82 9.32 6.57
N VAL A 142 -8.38 10.19 7.40
CA VAL A 142 -9.13 9.82 8.61
C VAL A 142 -10.37 8.99 8.25
N THR A 143 -11.08 9.35 7.19
CA THR A 143 -12.22 8.57 6.70
C THR A 143 -11.82 7.12 6.37
N TYR A 144 -10.77 6.95 5.58
CA TYR A 144 -10.28 5.60 5.24
C TYR A 144 -9.73 4.86 6.44
N LYS A 145 -8.99 5.52 7.31
CA LYS A 145 -8.43 4.89 8.52
C LYS A 145 -9.53 4.37 9.43
N THR A 146 -10.59 5.15 9.65
CA THR A 146 -11.75 4.75 10.45
C THR A 146 -12.43 3.49 9.87
N GLU A 147 -12.65 3.46 8.56
CA GLU A 147 -13.26 2.31 7.90
C GLU A 147 -12.32 1.07 7.90
N ILE A 148 -11.03 1.26 7.79
CA ILE A 148 -10.05 0.17 7.91
C ILE A 148 -10.08 -0.44 9.31
N GLU A 149 -10.17 0.35 10.37
CA GLU A 149 -10.30 -0.18 11.74
C GLU A 149 -11.58 -1.00 11.91
N ARG A 150 -12.68 -0.55 11.31
CA ARG A 150 -13.94 -1.34 11.27
C ARG A 150 -13.74 -2.66 10.53
N ILE A 151 -13.06 -2.66 9.39
CA ILE A 151 -12.76 -3.87 8.61
C ILE A 151 -11.86 -4.81 9.43
N LYS A 152 -10.82 -4.31 10.05
CA LYS A 152 -9.93 -5.11 10.92
C LYS A 152 -10.69 -5.78 12.06
N TYR A 153 -11.60 -5.06 12.70
CA TYR A 153 -12.43 -5.62 13.78
C TYR A 153 -13.28 -6.82 13.32
N GLN A 154 -13.74 -6.81 12.07
CA GLN A 154 -14.55 -7.87 11.46
C GLN A 154 -13.70 -8.94 10.74
N SER A 155 -12.40 -8.79 10.71
CA SER A 155 -11.47 -9.64 9.95
C SER A 155 -10.86 -10.75 10.82
N VAL A 156 -10.17 -11.67 10.16
CA VAL A 156 -9.38 -12.70 10.83
C VAL A 156 -7.92 -12.28 10.80
N LYS A 157 -7.31 -12.12 11.98
CA LYS A 157 -5.88 -11.83 12.07
C LYS A 157 -5.07 -13.08 11.70
N TYR A 158 -4.13 -12.92 10.76
CA TYR A 158 -3.12 -13.94 10.52
C TYR A 158 -2.10 -13.85 11.65
N GLY A 159 -1.94 -14.94 12.38
CA GLY A 159 -0.99 -14.97 13.46
C GLY A 159 -0.76 -16.38 13.95
N ILE A 160 0.40 -16.53 14.46
CA ILE A 160 0.85 -17.71 15.21
C ILE A 160 0.39 -17.53 16.64
#